data_46e372e0a9cb312df3d4e94605032fdd
#
_entry.id   46e372e0a9cb312df3d4e94605032fdd
#
_cell.length_a   1.000
_cell.length_b   1.000
_cell.length_c   1.000
_cell.angle_alpha   90.00
_cell.angle_beta   90.00
_cell.angle_gamma   90.00
#
_symmetry.space_group_name_H-M   'P 1'
#
loop_
_entity.id
_entity.type
_entity.pdbx_description
1 polymer ?
#
loop_
_entity_poly.entity_id
_entity_poly.type
_entity_poly.pdbx_seq_one_letter_code
_entity_poly.pdbx_strand_id
1 'polypeptide(L)'
;MSYKSDIEIARGASKALIQDIGAKIGIESKDLLPYGHDKAKVSQSFINSVQDRKNGKLILVTAINPTPAGEGKTTTTVGLGDGLNRIGKKAMVCIREASLGPNFGMKGGAAGGGYAQIVPMEDMNLHFTGDFHAITSAHSLLSAMIDNHIYWGNELDIDTRRVVWRRVVDMNDRALRQ
;
A
#
# COMPACT_ATOMS: atom_id res chain seq x y z
N MET A 1 -26.71 -7.61 15.04
CA MET A 1 -25.25 -7.67 15.35
C MET A 1 -24.60 -6.63 14.47
N SER A 2 -23.89 -5.65 15.07
CA SER A 2 -23.10 -4.69 14.29
C SER A 2 -21.86 -5.40 13.79
N TYR A 3 -21.61 -5.38 12.48
CA TYR A 3 -20.38 -5.89 11.90
C TYR A 3 -19.25 -4.89 12.22
N LYS A 4 -18.09 -5.40 12.63
CA LYS A 4 -16.91 -4.57 12.82
C LYS A 4 -16.45 -4.00 11.48
N SER A 5 -16.02 -2.74 11.49
CA SER A 5 -15.37 -2.11 10.33
C SER A 5 -13.98 -2.70 10.09
N ASP A 6 -13.44 -2.52 8.88
CA ASP A 6 -12.10 -3.02 8.51
C ASP A 6 -11.02 -2.49 9.46
N ILE A 7 -11.11 -1.22 9.87
CA ILE A 7 -10.15 -0.61 10.80
C ILE A 7 -10.25 -1.20 12.21
N GLU A 8 -11.46 -1.51 12.68
CA GLU A 8 -11.64 -2.16 13.99
C GLU A 8 -11.07 -3.59 13.99
N ILE A 9 -11.24 -4.31 12.88
CA ILE A 9 -10.65 -5.65 12.71
C ILE A 9 -9.13 -5.55 12.67
N ALA A 10 -8.56 -4.63 11.90
CA ALA A 10 -7.12 -4.43 11.78
C ALA A 10 -6.46 -4.05 13.11
N ARG A 11 -7.07 -3.12 13.85
CA ARG A 11 -6.58 -2.68 15.18
C ARG A 11 -6.70 -3.77 16.24
N GLY A 12 -7.67 -4.65 16.11
CA GLY A 12 -7.85 -5.79 17.00
C GLY A 12 -6.95 -7.00 16.67
N ALA A 13 -6.21 -6.97 15.55
CA ALA A 13 -5.34 -8.06 15.14
C ALA A 13 -4.05 -8.12 15.96
N SER A 14 -3.65 -9.33 16.36
CA SER A 14 -2.33 -9.57 16.95
C SER A 14 -1.28 -9.62 15.85
N LYS A 15 -0.34 -8.66 15.87
CA LYS A 15 0.76 -8.60 14.90
C LYS A 15 1.94 -9.42 15.37
N ALA A 16 2.48 -10.26 14.49
CA ALA A 16 3.74 -10.95 14.72
C ALA A 16 4.93 -10.02 14.38
N LEU A 17 6.10 -10.32 14.94
CA LEU A 17 7.33 -9.63 14.56
C LEU A 17 7.65 -9.92 13.10
N ILE A 18 8.11 -8.89 12.38
CA ILE A 18 8.42 -9.02 10.94
C ILE A 18 9.55 -10.04 10.69
N GLN A 19 10.47 -10.19 11.63
CA GLN A 19 11.53 -11.20 11.56
C GLN A 19 10.96 -12.63 11.59
N ASP A 20 9.92 -12.87 12.40
CA ASP A 20 9.25 -14.17 12.46
C ASP A 20 8.48 -14.47 11.18
N ILE A 21 7.90 -13.43 10.58
CA ILE A 21 7.25 -13.54 9.26
C ILE A 21 8.28 -13.83 8.17
N GLY A 22 9.42 -13.12 8.18
CA GLY A 22 10.52 -13.37 7.25
C GLY A 22 11.05 -14.79 7.34
N ALA A 23 11.26 -15.28 8.57
CA ALA A 23 11.75 -16.64 8.81
C ALA A 23 10.84 -17.73 8.21
N LYS A 24 9.51 -17.55 8.24
CA LYS A 24 8.54 -18.49 7.64
C LYS A 24 8.75 -18.69 6.14
N ILE A 25 9.24 -17.68 5.45
CA ILE A 25 9.49 -17.69 4.00
C ILE A 25 10.97 -17.81 3.65
N GLY A 26 11.83 -18.00 4.66
CA GLY A 26 13.26 -18.24 4.47
C GLY A 26 14.10 -16.97 4.30
N ILE A 27 13.63 -15.83 4.81
CA ILE A 27 14.38 -14.59 4.88
C ILE A 27 14.92 -14.42 6.29
N GLU A 28 16.25 -14.38 6.44
CA GLU A 28 16.91 -14.21 7.73
C GLU A 28 16.84 -12.75 8.19
N SER A 29 16.94 -12.51 9.51
CA SER A 29 16.88 -11.16 10.07
C SER A 29 17.94 -10.20 9.50
N LYS A 30 19.12 -10.73 9.13
CA LYS A 30 20.20 -9.95 8.50
C LYS A 30 19.82 -9.38 7.13
N ASP A 31 18.85 -10.04 6.46
CA ASP A 31 18.37 -9.68 5.13
C ASP A 31 17.12 -8.78 5.16
N LEU A 32 16.65 -8.45 6.36
CA LEU A 32 15.55 -7.54 6.60
C LEU A 32 16.05 -6.18 7.06
N LEU A 33 15.50 -5.13 6.47
CA LEU A 33 15.70 -3.73 6.89
C LEU A 33 14.42 -3.27 7.60
N PRO A 34 14.34 -3.39 8.94
CA PRO A 34 13.09 -3.20 9.67
C PRO A 34 12.67 -1.72 9.72
N TYR A 35 11.37 -1.52 9.59
CA TYR A 35 10.66 -0.27 9.87
C TYR A 35 9.72 -0.52 11.06
N GLY A 36 10.22 -0.32 12.29
CA GLY A 36 9.54 -0.76 13.50
C GLY A 36 9.57 -2.28 13.64
N HIS A 37 8.54 -2.84 14.28
CA HIS A 37 8.49 -4.27 14.62
C HIS A 37 7.70 -5.13 13.61
N ASP A 38 6.85 -4.51 12.82
CA ASP A 38 5.84 -5.19 12.00
C ASP A 38 5.98 -4.96 10.48
N LYS A 39 7.01 -4.24 10.06
CA LYS A 39 7.32 -3.95 8.65
C LYS A 39 8.82 -4.05 8.40
N ALA A 40 9.21 -4.44 7.19
CA ALA A 40 10.60 -4.41 6.75
C ALA A 40 10.69 -4.31 5.22
N LYS A 41 11.82 -3.81 4.75
CA LYS A 41 12.27 -4.02 3.36
C LYS A 41 13.20 -5.23 3.31
N VAL A 42 13.21 -5.91 2.17
CA VAL A 42 14.14 -7.01 1.91
C VAL A 42 15.40 -6.44 1.28
N SER A 43 16.57 -6.90 1.74
CA SER A 43 17.85 -6.42 1.21
C SER A 43 18.04 -6.80 -0.26
N GLN A 44 18.70 -5.93 -1.02
CA GLN A 44 19.00 -6.20 -2.43
C GLN A 44 19.94 -7.40 -2.58
N SER A 45 20.83 -7.61 -1.62
CA SER A 45 21.73 -8.77 -1.60
C SER A 45 20.96 -10.08 -1.52
N PHE A 46 19.92 -10.15 -0.68
CA PHE A 46 19.06 -11.32 -0.61
C PHE A 46 18.29 -11.52 -1.93
N ILE A 47 17.69 -10.46 -2.46
CA ILE A 47 16.95 -10.53 -3.74
C ILE A 47 17.87 -11.10 -4.83
N ASN A 48 19.10 -10.63 -4.92
CA ASN A 48 20.07 -11.12 -5.90
C ASN A 48 20.43 -12.60 -5.65
N SER A 49 20.55 -13.02 -4.40
CA SER A 49 20.92 -14.40 -4.03
C SER A 49 19.87 -15.45 -4.36
N VAL A 50 18.62 -15.04 -4.59
CA VAL A 50 17.51 -15.95 -4.88
C VAL A 50 17.12 -16.00 -6.36
N GLN A 51 17.76 -15.22 -7.22
CA GLN A 51 17.44 -15.09 -8.64
C GLN A 51 17.48 -16.45 -9.39
N ASP A 52 18.44 -17.30 -9.05
CA ASP A 52 18.64 -18.59 -9.70
C ASP A 52 17.85 -19.73 -9.03
N ARG A 53 17.05 -19.44 -8.02
CA ARG A 53 16.23 -20.46 -7.37
C ARG A 53 15.09 -20.90 -8.31
N LYS A 54 14.72 -22.17 -8.19
CA LYS A 54 13.55 -22.69 -8.92
C LYS A 54 12.31 -21.87 -8.57
N ASN A 55 11.63 -21.38 -9.60
CA ASN A 55 10.40 -20.61 -9.45
C ASN A 55 9.28 -21.44 -8.83
N GLY A 56 8.51 -20.83 -7.94
CA GLY A 56 7.26 -21.37 -7.46
C GLY A 56 6.13 -21.26 -8.50
N LYS A 57 4.94 -21.67 -8.12
CA LYS A 57 3.75 -21.47 -8.95
C LYS A 57 3.23 -20.04 -8.77
N LEU A 58 3.01 -19.36 -9.87
CA LEU A 58 2.39 -18.04 -9.90
C LEU A 58 0.87 -18.18 -10.04
N ILE A 59 0.12 -17.55 -9.13
CA ILE A 59 -1.33 -17.43 -9.22
C ILE A 59 -1.65 -15.94 -9.42
N LEU A 60 -2.17 -15.59 -10.58
CA LEU A 60 -2.60 -14.23 -10.89
C LEU A 60 -4.08 -14.05 -10.54
N VAL A 61 -4.37 -13.08 -9.68
CA VAL A 61 -5.74 -12.64 -9.38
C VAL A 61 -6.03 -11.36 -10.15
N THR A 62 -6.99 -11.41 -11.04
CA THR A 62 -7.36 -10.28 -11.91
C THR A 62 -8.87 -10.12 -12.00
N ALA A 63 -9.33 -9.07 -12.66
CA ALA A 63 -10.75 -8.83 -12.95
C ALA A 63 -10.92 -8.47 -14.43
N ILE A 64 -12.08 -8.79 -14.99
CA ILE A 64 -12.39 -8.56 -16.40
C ILE A 64 -12.56 -7.05 -16.66
N ASN A 65 -13.34 -6.37 -15.84
CA ASN A 65 -13.65 -4.94 -15.98
C ASN A 65 -13.42 -4.20 -14.67
N PRO A 66 -12.94 -2.95 -14.70
CA PRO A 66 -12.91 -2.09 -13.53
C PRO A 66 -14.34 -1.66 -13.13
N THR A 67 -14.58 -1.53 -11.83
CA THR A 67 -15.83 -0.97 -11.29
C THR A 67 -15.52 0.19 -10.33
N PRO A 68 -16.43 1.15 -10.14
CA PRO A 68 -16.20 2.26 -9.19
C PRO A 68 -15.94 1.80 -7.76
N ALA A 69 -16.62 0.74 -7.33
CA ALA A 69 -16.47 0.19 -5.97
C ALA A 69 -15.23 -0.71 -5.79
N GLY A 70 -14.53 -1.04 -6.89
CA GLY A 70 -13.47 -2.06 -6.90
C GLY A 70 -14.04 -3.48 -7.04
N GLU A 71 -13.18 -4.43 -7.42
CA GLU A 71 -13.57 -5.81 -7.76
C GLU A 71 -13.12 -6.84 -6.71
N GLY A 72 -12.59 -6.38 -5.58
CA GLY A 72 -12.13 -7.26 -4.51
C GLY A 72 -10.85 -8.05 -4.81
N LYS A 73 -10.07 -7.68 -5.82
CA LYS A 73 -8.83 -8.38 -6.19
C LYS A 73 -7.87 -8.56 -5.00
N THR A 74 -7.62 -7.49 -4.27
CA THR A 74 -6.69 -7.51 -3.13
C THR A 74 -7.24 -8.38 -2.00
N THR A 75 -8.51 -8.24 -1.65
CA THR A 75 -9.17 -9.07 -0.62
C THR A 75 -9.11 -10.55 -0.99
N THR A 76 -9.41 -10.89 -2.24
CA THR A 76 -9.31 -12.26 -2.75
C THR A 76 -7.87 -12.78 -2.69
N THR A 77 -6.90 -11.96 -3.08
CA THR A 77 -5.47 -12.34 -3.06
C THR A 77 -5.00 -12.64 -1.65
N VAL A 78 -5.32 -11.75 -0.69
CA VAL A 78 -4.96 -11.94 0.71
C VAL A 78 -5.65 -13.17 1.30
N GLY A 79 -6.97 -13.30 1.11
CA GLY A 79 -7.73 -14.46 1.60
C GLY A 79 -7.25 -15.79 1.00
N LEU A 80 -6.87 -15.81 -0.28
CA LEU A 80 -6.28 -16.99 -0.91
C LEU A 80 -4.92 -17.32 -0.31
N GLY A 81 -4.06 -16.33 -0.09
CA GLY A 81 -2.76 -16.50 0.55
C GLY A 81 -2.89 -17.06 1.97
N ASP A 82 -3.79 -16.51 2.76
CA ASP A 82 -4.10 -17.00 4.11
C ASP A 82 -4.62 -18.44 4.07
N GLY A 83 -5.56 -18.74 3.18
CA GLY A 83 -6.11 -20.08 3.01
C GLY A 83 -5.04 -21.11 2.64
N LEU A 84 -4.16 -20.77 1.69
CA LEU A 84 -3.07 -21.64 1.30
C LEU A 84 -2.08 -21.91 2.45
N ASN A 85 -1.70 -20.89 3.20
CA ASN A 85 -0.82 -21.04 4.36
C ASN A 85 -1.49 -21.88 5.46
N ARG A 86 -2.80 -21.72 5.68
CA ARG A 86 -3.54 -22.48 6.68
C ARG A 86 -3.58 -23.99 6.37
N ILE A 87 -3.61 -24.37 5.10
CA ILE A 87 -3.56 -25.78 4.69
C ILE A 87 -2.11 -26.30 4.51
N GLY A 88 -1.12 -25.57 5.04
CA GLY A 88 0.29 -25.98 5.06
C GLY A 88 1.04 -25.76 3.74
N LYS A 89 0.51 -24.98 2.80
CA LYS A 89 1.26 -24.57 1.62
C LYS A 89 2.06 -23.32 1.92
N LYS A 90 3.28 -23.25 1.39
CA LYS A 90 4.09 -22.01 1.46
C LYS A 90 3.62 -21.06 0.36
N ALA A 91 2.84 -20.06 0.75
CA ALA A 91 2.35 -19.04 -0.16
C ALA A 91 2.80 -17.66 0.32
N MET A 92 3.22 -16.83 -0.63
CA MET A 92 3.53 -15.42 -0.41
C MET A 92 2.58 -14.56 -1.24
N VAL A 93 1.94 -13.61 -0.58
CA VAL A 93 1.06 -12.65 -1.22
C VAL A 93 1.91 -11.50 -1.76
N CYS A 94 1.76 -11.19 -3.04
CA CYS A 94 2.39 -10.05 -3.69
C CYS A 94 1.30 -9.12 -4.20
N ILE A 95 1.22 -7.92 -3.63
CA ILE A 95 0.26 -6.89 -4.03
C ILE A 95 1.00 -5.60 -4.35
N ARG A 96 0.36 -4.75 -5.13
CA ARG A 96 0.87 -3.41 -5.39
C ARG A 96 0.84 -2.59 -4.10
N GLU A 97 1.87 -1.79 -3.87
CA GLU A 97 1.87 -0.80 -2.79
C GLU A 97 0.65 0.14 -2.93
N ALA A 98 0.02 0.42 -1.80
CA ALA A 98 -1.12 1.31 -1.75
C ALA A 98 -0.72 2.72 -2.20
N SER A 99 -1.59 3.33 -3.00
CA SER A 99 -1.57 4.77 -3.21
C SER A 99 -2.59 5.44 -2.29
N LEU A 100 -2.53 6.76 -2.14
CA LEU A 100 -3.49 7.53 -1.32
C LEU A 100 -4.96 7.39 -1.77
N GLY A 101 -5.21 6.82 -2.95
CA GLY A 101 -6.54 6.59 -3.51
C GLY A 101 -7.55 5.87 -2.60
N PRO A 102 -7.18 4.85 -1.82
CA PRO A 102 -8.09 4.21 -0.88
C PRO A 102 -8.60 5.11 0.23
N ASN A 103 -7.82 6.11 0.63
CA ASN A 103 -8.17 7.01 1.73
C ASN A 103 -8.95 8.26 1.24
N PHE A 104 -8.77 8.63 -0.01
CA PHE A 104 -9.31 9.86 -0.60
C PHE A 104 -10.11 9.62 -1.89
N GLY A 105 -10.60 8.41 -2.09
CA GLY A 105 -11.37 8.05 -3.27
C GLY A 105 -12.31 6.89 -3.01
N MET A 106 -13.09 6.53 -4.02
CA MET A 106 -14.04 5.41 -3.98
C MET A 106 -13.38 4.05 -4.28
N LYS A 107 -12.06 3.96 -4.28
CA LYS A 107 -11.38 2.67 -4.46
C LYS A 107 -11.38 1.88 -3.16
N GLY A 108 -11.64 0.58 -3.26
CA GLY A 108 -11.52 -0.36 -2.15
C GLY A 108 -10.11 -0.36 -1.54
N GLY A 109 -10.01 -0.78 -0.27
CA GLY A 109 -8.76 -0.77 0.49
C GLY A 109 -7.63 -1.52 -0.22
N ALA A 110 -6.45 -0.91 -0.27
CA ALA A 110 -5.27 -1.51 -0.90
C ALA A 110 -4.66 -2.65 -0.05
N ALA A 111 -5.06 -2.75 1.21
CA ALA A 111 -4.64 -3.79 2.15
C ALA A 111 -5.59 -4.99 2.23
N GLY A 112 -6.67 -5.02 1.44
CA GLY A 112 -7.74 -6.01 1.55
C GLY A 112 -8.93 -5.49 2.36
N GLY A 113 -9.77 -6.40 2.90
CA GLY A 113 -10.93 -6.02 3.70
C GLY A 113 -11.43 -7.15 4.58
N GLY A 114 -12.22 -6.81 5.60
CA GLY A 114 -12.70 -7.75 6.59
C GLY A 114 -11.55 -8.44 7.31
N TYR A 115 -11.61 -9.76 7.42
CA TYR A 115 -10.52 -10.57 7.98
C TYR A 115 -9.44 -10.93 6.96
N ALA A 116 -9.65 -10.67 5.67
CA ALA A 116 -8.68 -10.87 4.60
C ALA A 116 -7.95 -9.55 4.29
N GLN A 117 -7.16 -9.06 5.24
CA GLN A 117 -6.40 -7.83 5.09
C GLN A 117 -4.99 -7.93 5.66
N ILE A 118 -4.10 -7.08 5.14
CA ILE A 118 -2.72 -6.95 5.62
C ILE A 118 -2.69 -5.95 6.77
N VAL A 119 -1.96 -6.30 7.82
CA VAL A 119 -1.72 -5.43 8.96
C VAL A 119 -0.21 -5.11 9.07
N PRO A 120 0.16 -3.91 9.51
CA PRO A 120 -0.67 -2.76 9.93
C PRO A 120 -1.35 -2.08 8.74
N MET A 121 -2.67 -2.08 8.73
CA MET A 121 -3.47 -1.57 7.60
C MET A 121 -3.29 -0.07 7.37
N GLU A 122 -3.29 0.71 8.44
CA GLU A 122 -3.20 2.19 8.37
C GLU A 122 -1.86 2.62 7.75
N ASP A 123 -0.75 2.06 8.23
CA ASP A 123 0.58 2.38 7.71
C ASP A 123 0.73 1.95 6.25
N MET A 124 0.22 0.75 5.90
CA MET A 124 0.29 0.24 4.54
C MET A 124 -0.56 1.04 3.55
N ASN A 125 -1.70 1.57 3.99
CA ASN A 125 -2.57 2.39 3.15
C ASN A 125 -2.09 3.83 3.00
N LEU A 126 -1.49 4.39 4.04
CA LEU A 126 -0.96 5.76 4.00
C LEU A 126 0.40 5.78 3.31
N HIS A 127 1.42 5.49 4.04
CA HIS A 127 2.78 5.40 3.52
C HIS A 127 3.76 5.05 4.65
N PHE A 128 4.77 4.23 4.38
CA PHE A 128 5.78 3.90 5.39
C PHE A 128 7.24 4.06 4.92
N THR A 129 7.47 4.67 3.76
CA THR A 129 8.81 4.76 3.17
C THR A 129 9.24 6.18 2.87
N GLY A 130 10.15 6.72 3.70
CA GLY A 130 10.98 7.88 3.39
C GLY A 130 10.28 9.25 3.38
N ASP A 131 11.00 10.27 3.84
CA ASP A 131 10.47 11.63 4.02
C ASP A 131 10.12 12.30 2.70
N PHE A 132 10.94 12.12 1.67
CA PHE A 132 10.67 12.72 0.36
C PHE A 132 9.36 12.25 -0.25
N HIS A 133 9.10 10.96 -0.18
CA HIS A 133 7.82 10.43 -0.67
C HIS A 133 6.65 10.92 0.19
N ALA A 134 6.81 10.97 1.50
CA ALA A 134 5.78 11.51 2.41
C ALA A 134 5.46 12.97 2.09
N ILE A 135 6.46 13.82 1.94
CA ILE A 135 6.32 15.24 1.58
C ILE A 135 5.67 15.39 0.20
N THR A 136 6.15 14.67 -0.79
CA THR A 136 5.60 14.70 -2.16
C THR A 136 4.15 14.24 -2.19
N SER A 137 3.80 13.20 -1.47
CA SER A 137 2.43 12.67 -1.39
C SER A 137 1.50 13.67 -0.70
N ALA A 138 1.91 14.25 0.42
CA ALA A 138 1.13 15.25 1.14
C ALA A 138 0.90 16.50 0.28
N HIS A 139 1.92 16.97 -0.40
CA HIS A 139 1.86 18.13 -1.29
C HIS A 139 0.95 17.86 -2.52
N SER A 140 1.08 16.69 -3.13
CA SER A 140 0.26 16.31 -4.28
C SER A 140 -1.21 16.20 -3.91
N LEU A 141 -1.51 15.67 -2.71
CA LEU A 141 -2.88 15.62 -2.19
C LEU A 141 -3.45 17.03 -1.99
N LEU A 142 -2.71 17.91 -1.31
CA LEU A 142 -3.16 19.28 -1.06
C LEU A 142 -3.39 20.03 -2.39
N SER A 143 -2.50 19.86 -3.37
CA SER A 143 -2.68 20.43 -4.71
C SER A 143 -3.96 19.93 -5.38
N ALA A 144 -4.22 18.63 -5.32
CA ALA A 144 -5.44 18.05 -5.88
C ALA A 144 -6.70 18.54 -5.16
N MET A 145 -6.65 18.71 -3.84
CA MET A 145 -7.78 19.26 -3.06
C MET A 145 -8.10 20.69 -3.47
N ILE A 146 -7.09 21.55 -3.64
CA ILE A 146 -7.27 22.94 -4.08
C ILE A 146 -7.84 22.97 -5.50
N ASP A 147 -7.26 22.21 -6.44
CA ASP A 147 -7.72 22.14 -7.82
C ASP A 147 -9.19 21.68 -7.91
N ASN A 148 -9.55 20.63 -7.18
CA ASN A 148 -10.93 20.13 -7.13
C ASN A 148 -11.88 21.12 -6.48
N HIS A 149 -11.48 21.76 -5.38
CA HIS A 149 -12.30 22.74 -4.70
C HIS A 149 -12.67 23.91 -5.63
N ILE A 150 -11.68 24.45 -6.35
CA ILE A 150 -11.88 25.52 -7.33
C ILE A 150 -12.79 25.06 -8.47
N TYR A 151 -12.57 23.86 -8.99
CA TYR A 151 -13.34 23.29 -10.10
C TYR A 151 -14.82 23.04 -9.74
N TRP A 152 -15.11 22.59 -8.52
CA TRP A 152 -16.46 22.19 -8.09
C TRP A 152 -17.24 23.30 -7.38
N GLY A 153 -16.92 24.55 -7.60
CA GLY A 153 -17.73 25.67 -7.15
C GLY A 153 -17.06 26.64 -6.19
N ASN A 154 -15.85 26.32 -5.72
CA ASN A 154 -15.02 27.25 -4.93
C ASN A 154 -15.76 27.87 -3.74
N GLU A 155 -16.45 27.08 -2.94
CA GLU A 155 -17.26 27.53 -1.79
C GLU A 155 -16.49 28.39 -0.78
N LEU A 156 -15.16 28.21 -0.70
CA LEU A 156 -14.28 29.02 0.16
C LEU A 156 -13.85 30.34 -0.49
N ASP A 157 -14.32 30.63 -1.69
CA ASP A 157 -13.98 31.83 -2.46
C ASP A 157 -12.47 32.07 -2.59
N ILE A 158 -11.73 31.02 -2.91
CA ILE A 158 -10.28 31.08 -3.13
C ILE A 158 -10.01 31.96 -4.35
N ASP A 159 -9.28 33.07 -4.16
CA ASP A 159 -8.85 33.90 -5.29
C ASP A 159 -7.81 33.14 -6.14
N THR A 160 -8.26 32.64 -7.29
CA THR A 160 -7.44 31.85 -8.21
C THR A 160 -6.19 32.57 -8.72
N ARG A 161 -6.21 33.93 -8.75
CA ARG A 161 -5.05 34.77 -9.12
C ARG A 161 -3.97 34.77 -8.05
N ARG A 162 -4.34 34.43 -6.80
CA ARG A 162 -3.44 34.38 -5.65
C ARG A 162 -2.99 32.96 -5.31
N VAL A 163 -3.41 31.97 -6.06
CA VAL A 163 -2.90 30.61 -5.93
C VAL A 163 -1.48 30.56 -6.51
N VAL A 164 -0.50 30.86 -5.69
CA VAL A 164 0.94 30.82 -6.03
C VAL A 164 1.55 29.47 -5.66
N TRP A 165 0.73 28.44 -5.58
CA TRP A 165 1.13 27.11 -5.18
C TRP A 165 2.07 26.49 -6.20
N ARG A 166 3.30 26.23 -5.79
CA ARG A 166 4.28 25.55 -6.64
C ARG A 166 4.31 24.09 -6.27
N ARG A 167 4.20 23.22 -7.25
CA ARG A 167 4.32 21.78 -7.01
C ARG A 167 5.72 21.45 -6.53
N VAL A 168 5.81 20.52 -5.56
CA VAL A 168 7.10 19.98 -5.13
C VAL A 168 7.68 19.22 -6.31
N VAL A 169 8.85 19.67 -6.72
CA VAL A 169 9.61 19.09 -7.81
C VAL A 169 10.43 17.95 -7.21
N ASP A 170 10.18 16.73 -7.67
CA ASP A 170 11.08 15.65 -7.36
C ASP A 170 12.40 15.79 -8.17
N MET A 171 13.37 14.95 -7.89
CA MET A 171 14.68 15.03 -8.57
C MET A 171 14.58 14.80 -10.09
N ASN A 172 13.53 14.14 -10.56
CA ASN A 172 13.35 13.82 -11.97
C ASN A 172 12.89 15.02 -12.79
N ASP A 173 12.17 15.96 -12.19
CA ASP A 173 11.72 17.16 -12.88
C ASP A 173 12.89 18.03 -13.37
N ARG A 174 14.00 18.04 -12.64
CA ARG A 174 15.20 18.75 -13.08
C ARG A 174 15.79 18.15 -14.37
N ALA A 175 15.77 16.84 -14.51
CA ALA A 175 16.21 16.15 -15.72
C ALA A 175 15.25 16.37 -16.89
N LEU A 176 13.96 16.56 -16.62
CA LEU A 176 12.94 16.81 -17.64
C LEU A 176 12.93 18.25 -18.18
N ARG A 177 13.68 19.16 -17.54
CA ARG A 177 13.78 20.57 -17.96
C ARG A 177 14.96 20.85 -18.89
N GLN A 178 15.71 19.84 -19.22
CA GLN A 178 16.79 19.90 -20.23
C GLN A 178 16.24 19.47 -21.58
#